data_0716c927edfe984aa02476769a5f5b3f
#
_entry.id   0716c927edfe984aa02476769a5f5b3f
#
_cell.length_a   1.000
_cell.length_b   1.000
_cell.length_c   1.000
_cell.angle_alpha   90.00
_cell.angle_beta   90.00
_cell.angle_gamma   90.00
#
_symmetry.space_group_name_H-M   'P 1'
#
loop_
_entity.id
_entity.type
_entity.pdbx_description
1 polymer ?
#
loop_
_entity_poly.entity_id
_entity_poly.type
_entity_poly.pdbx_seq_one_letter_code
_entity_poly.pdbx_strand_id
1 'polypeptide(L)'
;MILRHNNLCKSILLILLSGGCLNIPNTVFAGDLPPPPRDINEINQLFKLYLDLVVNQYSVQQVVPVIVKNDEYFIQKKKLIDELEIKIPQELLTNTDTSLSNQDVLTLGFSGDASDWISLDKLKDVSYEYQSSNQYFKLNFPPAWMPTQVLGKDSWYKPEVAQSGIGLLNNYDFYTYRPYQGGSTSSLFTEQRFFSPLGVIKNSGVYVKNHYKNEGNAESVDNDGYRRYDTSWQFDNQKNATSFLLGDIITGSKTTWGSSVRLGGFQVQRNYSTRPDLITYPLPQFIGQAALPSTVDLIINGQKTSSTEVQSGPFILNNVPFINGKGEAVVVTTDAVGRQVTTSVPFYISNTLLKPGLFDYSLSLGKIREDYGLKNFSYGKFASAADARYGVNDWLTVEGRTELSSDLQLLGAGSVLKLANL
;
A
#
# COMPACT_ATOMS: atom_id res chain seq x y z
N MET A 1 35.80 9.06 34.89
CA MET A 1 35.96 9.05 36.37
C MET A 1 34.58 8.79 36.98
N ILE A 2 34.46 7.60 37.60
CA ILE A 2 33.51 7.17 38.65
C ILE A 2 32.02 7.12 38.31
N LEU A 3 31.54 5.95 37.90
CA LEU A 3 30.63 4.97 38.54
C LEU A 3 29.61 5.51 39.53
N ARG A 4 28.31 5.30 39.25
CA ARG A 4 27.36 4.80 40.27
C ARG A 4 26.35 3.85 39.65
N HIS A 5 26.56 2.57 39.92
CA HIS A 5 25.61 1.47 39.88
C HIS A 5 24.60 1.55 40.99
N ASN A 6 23.52 0.80 40.83
CA ASN A 6 22.52 0.33 41.79
C ASN A 6 21.25 1.16 41.93
N ASN A 7 20.17 0.60 41.33
CA ASN A 7 18.93 0.28 42.01
C ASN A 7 17.88 -0.28 41.03
N LEU A 8 18.12 -1.48 40.52
CA LEU A 8 17.14 -2.21 39.68
C LEU A 8 17.10 -3.69 40.04
N CYS A 9 17.14 -4.00 41.30
CA CYS A 9 17.10 -5.38 41.78
C CYS A 9 16.39 -5.56 43.15
N LYS A 10 15.34 -4.78 43.44
CA LYS A 10 14.56 -4.94 44.68
C LYS A 10 13.04 -4.82 44.54
N SER A 11 12.49 -5.06 43.37
CA SER A 11 11.01 -5.02 43.17
C SER A 11 10.42 -6.29 42.58
N ILE A 12 11.11 -7.42 42.62
CA ILE A 12 10.62 -8.73 42.15
C ILE A 12 10.64 -9.76 43.26
N LEU A 13 10.18 -9.39 44.44
CA LEU A 13 10.02 -10.38 45.54
C LEU A 13 8.92 -10.00 46.55
N LEU A 14 7.78 -9.50 46.10
CA LEU A 14 6.65 -9.27 47.01
C LEU A 14 5.27 -9.34 46.35
N ILE A 15 5.04 -10.26 45.41
CA ILE A 15 3.71 -10.63 44.91
C ILE A 15 3.65 -12.16 44.76
N LEU A 16 3.80 -12.83 45.85
CA LEU A 16 3.53 -14.25 46.00
C LEU A 16 3.02 -14.52 47.39
N LEU A 17 1.84 -13.99 47.73
CA LEU A 17 1.03 -14.46 48.86
C LEU A 17 -0.19 -13.53 49.06
N SER A 18 -1.19 -13.65 48.17
CA SER A 18 -2.57 -13.34 48.55
C SER A 18 -3.56 -13.84 47.49
N GLY A 19 -4.38 -14.77 47.89
CA GLY A 19 -5.71 -14.98 47.33
C GLY A 19 -5.79 -15.97 46.17
N GLY A 20 -5.91 -17.24 46.50
CA GLY A 20 -6.42 -18.25 45.58
C GLY A 20 -7.86 -17.95 45.16
N CYS A 21 -8.04 -17.59 43.89
CA CYS A 21 -9.23 -17.91 43.18
C CYS A 21 -8.86 -19.04 42.20
N LEU A 22 -9.34 -20.21 42.51
CA LEU A 22 -9.38 -21.35 41.62
C LEU A 22 -10.20 -20.95 40.35
N ASN A 23 -9.54 -20.39 39.35
CA ASN A 23 -10.05 -20.45 38.00
C ASN A 23 -9.89 -21.90 37.56
N ILE A 24 -10.95 -22.65 37.69
CA ILE A 24 -11.13 -23.93 37.00
C ILE A 24 -11.06 -23.61 35.53
N PRO A 25 -10.05 -24.06 34.77
CA PRO A 25 -10.13 -23.94 33.32
C PRO A 25 -11.39 -24.74 32.96
N ASN A 26 -12.31 -24.11 32.21
CA ASN A 26 -13.33 -24.84 31.48
C ASN A 26 -12.54 -25.81 30.59
N THR A 27 -12.38 -27.02 31.08
CA THR A 27 -12.06 -28.16 30.25
C THR A 27 -13.23 -28.26 29.28
N VAL A 28 -13.05 -27.69 28.09
CA VAL A 28 -13.84 -28.11 26.94
C VAL A 28 -13.55 -29.61 26.89
N PHE A 29 -14.52 -30.39 27.34
CA PHE A 29 -14.54 -31.81 27.04
C PHE A 29 -14.45 -31.87 25.52
N ALA A 30 -13.37 -32.42 25.00
CA ALA A 30 -13.33 -32.91 23.65
C ALA A 30 -14.49 -33.92 23.59
N GLY A 31 -15.64 -33.41 23.14
CA GLY A 31 -16.83 -34.25 22.98
C GLY A 31 -16.43 -35.37 22.04
N ASP A 32 -16.80 -36.56 22.41
CA ASP A 32 -16.53 -37.84 21.79
C ASP A 32 -16.31 -37.72 20.27
N LEU A 33 -15.04 -37.56 19.86
CA LEU A 33 -14.68 -37.83 18.48
C LEU A 33 -14.92 -39.35 18.26
N PRO A 34 -15.73 -39.73 17.27
CA PRO A 34 -15.95 -41.13 17.00
C PRO A 34 -14.59 -41.80 16.76
N PRO A 35 -14.34 -42.97 17.34
CA PRO A 35 -13.11 -43.70 17.09
C PRO A 35 -12.97 -43.99 15.60
N PRO A 36 -11.76 -44.05 15.05
CA PRO A 36 -11.54 -44.42 13.65
C PRO A 36 -12.15 -45.82 13.41
N PRO A 37 -12.74 -46.06 12.21
CA PRO A 37 -13.36 -47.30 11.87
C PRO A 37 -12.37 -48.47 12.04
N ARG A 38 -12.79 -49.51 12.75
CA ARG A 38 -11.95 -50.66 13.11
C ARG A 38 -12.20 -51.87 12.23
N ASP A 39 -13.28 -51.90 11.44
CA ASP A 39 -13.67 -53.05 10.65
C ASP A 39 -14.34 -52.62 9.33
N ILE A 40 -14.30 -53.51 8.31
CA ILE A 40 -14.90 -53.28 6.97
C ILE A 40 -16.43 -53.08 7.07
N ASN A 41 -17.08 -53.61 8.08
CA ASN A 41 -18.50 -53.39 8.32
C ASN A 41 -18.84 -52.02 8.90
N GLU A 42 -17.88 -51.32 9.47
CA GLU A 42 -18.06 -49.94 9.92
C GLU A 42 -17.92 -48.93 8.75
N ILE A 43 -17.25 -49.33 7.68
CA ILE A 43 -17.05 -48.49 6.47
C ILE A 43 -18.38 -48.23 5.73
N ASN A 44 -19.36 -49.14 5.85
CA ASN A 44 -20.69 -49.00 5.25
C ASN A 44 -21.68 -48.16 6.10
N GLN A 45 -21.23 -47.57 7.20
CA GLN A 45 -22.08 -46.79 8.08
C GLN A 45 -21.96 -45.28 7.76
N LEU A 46 -23.06 -44.57 7.98
CA LEU A 46 -23.10 -43.13 7.91
C LEU A 46 -22.51 -42.54 9.19
N PHE A 47 -21.41 -41.81 9.10
CA PHE A 47 -20.79 -41.11 10.23
C PHE A 47 -20.15 -39.77 9.85
N LYS A 48 -19.90 -38.94 10.84
CA LYS A 48 -19.22 -37.67 10.69
C LYS A 48 -17.83 -37.70 11.31
N LEU A 49 -16.89 -37.08 10.66
CA LEU A 49 -15.54 -36.83 11.15
C LEU A 49 -15.28 -35.32 11.23
N TYR A 50 -14.46 -34.91 12.17
CA TYR A 50 -13.92 -33.54 12.25
C TYR A 50 -12.41 -33.66 12.03
N LEU A 51 -11.94 -33.21 10.89
CA LEU A 51 -10.59 -33.48 10.44
C LEU A 51 -9.84 -32.15 10.16
N ASP A 52 -8.56 -32.11 10.52
CA ASP A 52 -7.67 -31.09 10.07
C ASP A 52 -7.44 -31.21 8.55
N LEU A 53 -7.61 -30.09 7.84
CA LEU A 53 -7.52 -30.08 6.40
C LEU A 53 -6.13 -29.68 5.93
N VAL A 54 -5.55 -30.52 5.07
CA VAL A 54 -4.29 -30.24 4.37
C VAL A 54 -4.56 -30.15 2.88
N VAL A 55 -4.44 -28.97 2.31
CA VAL A 55 -4.70 -28.72 0.88
C VAL A 55 -3.39 -28.49 0.15
N ASN A 56 -3.11 -29.30 -0.87
CA ASN A 56 -1.89 -29.23 -1.68
C ASN A 56 -0.60 -29.12 -0.83
N GLN A 57 -0.51 -29.96 0.22
CA GLN A 57 0.59 -30.03 1.18
C GLN A 57 0.65 -28.87 2.20
N TYR A 58 -0.33 -27.97 2.22
CA TYR A 58 -0.43 -26.88 3.17
C TYR A 58 -1.52 -27.16 4.20
N SER A 59 -1.20 -27.09 5.50
CA SER A 59 -2.18 -27.19 6.57
C SER A 59 -3.00 -25.91 6.65
N VAL A 60 -4.32 -26.04 6.46
CA VAL A 60 -5.25 -24.90 6.51
C VAL A 60 -5.47 -24.44 7.95
N GLN A 61 -5.04 -25.23 8.96
CA GLN A 61 -5.26 -24.98 10.39
C GLN A 61 -6.75 -24.78 10.75
N GLN A 62 -7.61 -25.49 10.05
CA GLN A 62 -9.04 -25.50 10.29
C GLN A 62 -9.54 -26.92 10.36
N VAL A 63 -10.34 -27.18 11.37
CA VAL A 63 -11.06 -28.45 11.52
C VAL A 63 -12.35 -28.37 10.70
N VAL A 64 -12.52 -29.28 9.76
CA VAL A 64 -13.65 -29.31 8.83
C VAL A 64 -14.50 -30.56 9.08
N PRO A 65 -15.82 -30.42 9.11
CA PRO A 65 -16.71 -31.58 9.16
C PRO A 65 -16.70 -32.30 7.81
N VAL A 66 -16.50 -33.61 7.86
CA VAL A 66 -16.55 -34.52 6.71
C VAL A 66 -17.59 -35.58 6.99
N ILE A 67 -18.50 -35.80 6.06
CA ILE A 67 -19.46 -36.94 6.12
C ILE A 67 -18.86 -38.08 5.35
N VAL A 68 -18.92 -39.26 5.93
CA VAL A 68 -18.53 -40.53 5.29
C VAL A 68 -19.76 -41.41 5.15
N LYS A 69 -20.02 -41.86 3.93
CA LYS A 69 -21.11 -42.80 3.62
C LYS A 69 -20.67 -43.72 2.51
N ASN A 70 -20.71 -45.03 2.77
CA ASN A 70 -20.33 -46.09 1.81
C ASN A 70 -18.92 -45.85 1.22
N ASP A 71 -17.95 -45.49 2.05
CA ASP A 71 -16.56 -45.18 1.66
C ASP A 71 -16.40 -43.93 0.79
N GLU A 72 -17.49 -43.20 0.56
CA GLU A 72 -17.43 -41.87 -0.09
C GLU A 72 -17.30 -40.77 0.95
N TYR A 73 -16.47 -39.77 0.65
CA TYR A 73 -16.21 -38.63 1.52
C TYR A 73 -16.88 -37.37 0.98
N PHE A 74 -17.63 -36.68 1.84
CA PHE A 74 -18.38 -35.49 1.50
C PHE A 74 -17.89 -34.29 2.31
N ILE A 75 -17.62 -33.18 1.64
CA ILE A 75 -17.25 -31.92 2.26
C ILE A 75 -18.25 -30.84 1.86
N GLN A 76 -18.49 -29.88 2.73
CA GLN A 76 -19.36 -28.74 2.42
C GLN A 76 -18.79 -27.88 1.30
N LYS A 77 -19.59 -27.61 0.27
CA LYS A 77 -19.23 -26.73 -0.86
C LYS A 77 -18.78 -25.36 -0.37
N LYS A 78 -19.50 -24.80 0.62
CA LYS A 78 -19.18 -23.51 1.24
C LYS A 78 -17.76 -23.45 1.80
N LYS A 79 -17.29 -24.52 2.43
CA LYS A 79 -15.92 -24.58 2.95
C LYS A 79 -14.86 -24.51 1.85
N LEU A 80 -15.08 -25.22 0.75
CA LEU A 80 -14.13 -25.24 -0.37
C LEU A 80 -14.16 -23.95 -1.18
N ILE A 81 -15.37 -23.43 -1.47
CA ILE A 81 -15.54 -22.30 -2.41
C ILE A 81 -15.43 -20.96 -1.70
N ASP A 82 -16.14 -20.75 -0.57
CA ASP A 82 -16.23 -19.43 0.08
C ASP A 82 -15.08 -19.21 1.07
N GLU A 83 -14.65 -20.24 1.81
CA GLU A 83 -13.61 -20.08 2.82
C GLU A 83 -12.20 -20.36 2.28
N LEU A 84 -12.03 -21.36 1.41
CA LEU A 84 -10.75 -21.70 0.81
C LEU A 84 -10.58 -21.09 -0.60
N GLU A 85 -11.60 -20.41 -1.12
CA GLU A 85 -11.62 -19.76 -2.44
C GLU A 85 -11.20 -20.69 -3.60
N ILE A 86 -11.44 -22.00 -3.47
CA ILE A 86 -11.09 -22.97 -4.51
C ILE A 86 -12.05 -22.84 -5.68
N LYS A 87 -11.51 -22.63 -6.88
CA LYS A 87 -12.28 -22.43 -8.11
C LYS A 87 -12.67 -23.75 -8.76
N ILE A 88 -13.63 -24.45 -8.18
CA ILE A 88 -14.16 -25.70 -8.74
C ILE A 88 -15.00 -25.35 -9.99
N PRO A 89 -14.80 -26.03 -11.14
CA PRO A 89 -15.62 -25.82 -12.33
C PRO A 89 -17.11 -26.05 -12.04
N GLN A 90 -17.97 -25.17 -12.57
CA GLN A 90 -19.41 -25.24 -12.30
C GLN A 90 -20.05 -26.55 -12.79
N GLU A 91 -19.52 -27.13 -13.85
CA GLU A 91 -19.97 -28.43 -14.38
C GLU A 91 -19.87 -29.55 -13.35
N LEU A 92 -18.86 -29.52 -12.48
CA LEU A 92 -18.66 -30.47 -11.41
C LEU A 92 -19.53 -30.20 -10.19
N LEU A 93 -19.97 -28.96 -10.00
CA LEU A 93 -20.85 -28.54 -8.90
C LEU A 93 -22.32 -28.82 -9.16
N THR A 94 -22.74 -28.90 -10.41
CA THR A 94 -24.14 -29.15 -10.83
C THR A 94 -24.52 -30.62 -10.93
N ASN A 95 -23.55 -31.54 -10.91
CA ASN A 95 -23.82 -32.96 -10.89
C ASN A 95 -24.38 -33.37 -9.50
N THR A 96 -25.71 -33.31 -9.41
CA THR A 96 -26.50 -33.55 -8.18
C THR A 96 -26.75 -35.04 -7.84
N ASP A 97 -26.17 -35.96 -8.59
CA ASP A 97 -26.23 -37.39 -8.23
C ASP A 97 -25.36 -37.67 -6.98
N THR A 98 -25.81 -37.21 -5.83
CA THR A 98 -25.16 -37.50 -4.55
C THR A 98 -25.81 -38.76 -3.94
N SER A 99 -24.99 -39.72 -3.53
CA SER A 99 -25.43 -40.87 -2.69
C SER A 99 -25.90 -40.39 -1.29
N LEU A 100 -25.66 -39.12 -0.95
CA LEU A 100 -26.07 -38.49 0.30
C LEU A 100 -27.52 -37.94 0.20
N SER A 101 -28.37 -38.27 1.16
CA SER A 101 -29.75 -37.78 1.25
C SER A 101 -29.87 -36.65 2.29
N ASN A 102 -30.92 -35.82 2.19
CA ASN A 102 -31.19 -34.77 3.20
C ASN A 102 -31.43 -35.39 4.60
N GLN A 103 -31.96 -36.60 4.65
CA GLN A 103 -32.17 -37.32 5.91
C GLN A 103 -30.86 -37.75 6.57
N ASP A 104 -29.84 -38.08 5.78
CA ASP A 104 -28.51 -38.41 6.28
C ASP A 104 -27.86 -37.19 6.94
N VAL A 105 -27.94 -36.04 6.30
CA VAL A 105 -27.39 -34.77 6.82
C VAL A 105 -28.05 -34.39 8.14
N LEU A 106 -29.37 -34.49 8.21
CA LEU A 106 -30.14 -34.21 9.44
C LEU A 106 -29.84 -35.20 10.55
N THR A 107 -29.70 -36.50 10.23
CA THR A 107 -29.37 -37.56 11.21
C THR A 107 -28.02 -37.32 11.85
N LEU A 108 -27.05 -36.76 11.13
CA LEU A 108 -25.75 -36.42 11.65
C LEU A 108 -25.72 -35.07 12.41
N GLY A 109 -26.88 -34.39 12.50
CA GLY A 109 -27.02 -33.13 13.24
C GLY A 109 -26.50 -31.90 12.51
N PHE A 110 -26.40 -31.94 11.18
CA PHE A 110 -26.09 -30.77 10.37
C PHE A 110 -27.37 -30.08 9.93
N SER A 111 -27.30 -28.75 9.80
CA SER A 111 -28.34 -27.91 9.20
C SER A 111 -28.01 -27.68 7.72
N GLY A 112 -28.97 -27.82 6.83
CA GLY A 112 -28.82 -27.59 5.38
C GLY A 112 -29.20 -28.84 4.57
N ASP A 113 -29.10 -28.74 3.27
CA ASP A 113 -29.48 -29.78 2.33
C ASP A 113 -28.27 -30.63 1.90
N ALA A 114 -28.52 -31.84 1.42
CA ALA A 114 -27.50 -32.72 0.85
C ALA A 114 -26.80 -32.05 -0.37
N SER A 115 -27.50 -31.13 -1.06
CA SER A 115 -26.94 -30.32 -2.16
C SER A 115 -25.82 -29.38 -1.74
N ASP A 116 -25.70 -29.07 -0.44
CA ASP A 116 -24.59 -28.23 0.10
C ASP A 116 -23.28 -29.02 0.25
N TRP A 117 -23.34 -30.31 0.07
CA TRP A 117 -22.21 -31.21 0.17
C TRP A 117 -21.77 -31.70 -1.20
N ILE A 118 -20.46 -31.90 -1.38
CA ILE A 118 -19.89 -32.46 -2.59
C ILE A 118 -19.11 -33.72 -2.27
N SER A 119 -19.34 -34.76 -3.08
CA SER A 119 -18.56 -36.01 -3.02
C SER A 119 -17.19 -35.74 -3.67
N LEU A 120 -16.12 -36.06 -2.96
CA LEU A 120 -14.77 -35.93 -3.48
C LEU A 120 -14.44 -36.88 -4.62
N ASP A 121 -15.08 -38.05 -4.62
CA ASP A 121 -14.93 -39.06 -5.69
C ASP A 121 -15.44 -38.57 -7.05
N LYS A 122 -16.35 -37.60 -7.04
CA LYS A 122 -16.91 -37.00 -8.26
C LYS A 122 -16.04 -35.89 -8.83
N LEU A 123 -15.04 -35.43 -8.08
CA LEU A 123 -14.07 -34.43 -8.55
C LEU A 123 -12.92 -35.15 -9.26
N LYS A 124 -13.04 -35.30 -10.59
CA LYS A 124 -12.15 -36.15 -11.41
C LYS A 124 -10.66 -35.86 -11.26
N ASP A 125 -10.25 -34.65 -10.98
CA ASP A 125 -8.84 -34.26 -10.90
C ASP A 125 -8.36 -34.03 -9.46
N VAL A 126 -9.14 -34.42 -8.45
CA VAL A 126 -8.84 -34.30 -7.04
C VAL A 126 -8.44 -35.63 -6.48
N SER A 127 -7.32 -35.71 -5.81
CA SER A 127 -6.94 -36.87 -5.00
C SER A 127 -7.03 -36.52 -3.52
N TYR A 128 -7.44 -37.49 -2.72
CA TYR A 128 -7.54 -37.29 -1.29
C TYR A 128 -6.97 -38.50 -0.53
N GLU A 129 -6.55 -38.29 0.70
CA GLU A 129 -6.00 -39.28 1.60
C GLU A 129 -6.45 -38.99 3.04
N TYR A 130 -7.12 -39.92 3.67
CA TYR A 130 -7.46 -39.85 5.09
C TYR A 130 -6.40 -40.55 5.94
N GLN A 131 -5.78 -39.79 6.84
CA GLN A 131 -4.84 -40.35 7.83
C GLN A 131 -5.51 -40.45 9.22
N SER A 132 -5.98 -41.60 9.56
CA SER A 132 -6.69 -41.87 10.84
C SER A 132 -5.81 -41.64 12.06
N SER A 133 -4.50 -41.93 11.98
CA SER A 133 -3.55 -41.79 13.09
C SER A 133 -3.38 -40.34 13.56
N ASN A 134 -3.46 -39.40 12.65
CA ASN A 134 -3.24 -37.96 12.91
C ASN A 134 -4.51 -37.12 12.73
N GLN A 135 -5.63 -37.78 12.38
CA GLN A 135 -6.94 -37.14 12.14
C GLN A 135 -6.89 -35.96 11.14
N TYR A 136 -6.07 -36.07 10.12
CA TYR A 136 -6.07 -35.10 9.05
C TYR A 136 -6.53 -35.69 7.71
N PHE A 137 -7.06 -34.79 6.89
CA PHE A 137 -7.56 -35.09 5.57
C PHE A 137 -6.80 -34.31 4.53
N LYS A 138 -6.05 -35.01 3.71
CA LYS A 138 -5.22 -34.41 2.68
C LYS A 138 -5.97 -34.36 1.36
N LEU A 139 -6.09 -33.17 0.79
CA LEU A 139 -6.74 -32.93 -0.49
C LEU A 139 -5.72 -32.36 -1.44
N ASN A 140 -5.64 -32.91 -2.65
CA ASN A 140 -4.80 -32.35 -3.70
C ASN A 140 -5.70 -31.90 -4.86
N PHE A 141 -5.85 -30.62 -5.02
CA PHE A 141 -6.56 -29.97 -6.12
C PHE A 141 -5.61 -29.62 -7.25
N PRO A 142 -6.07 -29.55 -8.50
CA PRO A 142 -5.31 -28.98 -9.60
C PRO A 142 -4.83 -27.56 -9.25
N PRO A 143 -3.56 -27.22 -9.52
CA PRO A 143 -3.04 -25.88 -9.20
C PRO A 143 -3.85 -24.74 -9.80
N ALA A 144 -4.49 -24.95 -10.96
CA ALA A 144 -5.35 -23.97 -11.59
C ALA A 144 -6.64 -23.62 -10.82
N TRP A 145 -7.08 -24.51 -9.92
CA TRP A 145 -8.28 -24.28 -9.09
C TRP A 145 -7.98 -23.51 -7.82
N MET A 146 -6.70 -23.43 -7.45
CA MET A 146 -6.29 -22.73 -6.24
C MET A 146 -6.50 -21.20 -6.37
N PRO A 147 -6.77 -20.51 -5.27
CA PRO A 147 -6.88 -19.05 -5.28
C PRO A 147 -5.60 -18.41 -5.78
N THR A 148 -5.74 -17.26 -6.46
CA THR A 148 -4.60 -16.51 -6.95
C THR A 148 -3.91 -15.83 -5.78
N GLN A 149 -2.66 -16.16 -5.53
CA GLN A 149 -1.85 -15.56 -4.49
C GLN A 149 -1.27 -14.23 -5.01
N VAL A 150 -1.50 -13.14 -4.28
CA VAL A 150 -0.94 -11.83 -4.63
C VAL A 150 0.29 -11.59 -3.74
N LEU A 151 1.45 -11.65 -4.36
CA LEU A 151 2.75 -11.48 -3.70
C LEU A 151 3.22 -10.03 -3.79
N GLY A 152 4.05 -9.62 -2.83
CA GLY A 152 4.60 -8.26 -2.80
C GLY A 152 3.60 -7.19 -2.37
N LYS A 153 2.48 -7.58 -1.76
CA LYS A 153 1.45 -6.67 -1.27
C LYS A 153 1.80 -5.99 0.07
N ASP A 154 2.80 -6.51 0.75
CA ASP A 154 3.28 -5.90 1.98
C ASP A 154 4.06 -4.65 1.62
N SER A 155 3.35 -3.54 1.62
CA SER A 155 4.03 -2.25 1.63
C SER A 155 4.85 -2.22 2.92
N TRP A 156 6.14 -2.03 2.78
CA TRP A 156 7.10 -1.85 3.88
C TRP A 156 6.69 -0.71 4.81
N TYR A 157 5.76 0.07 4.36
CA TYR A 157 5.28 1.27 5.00
C TYR A 157 3.76 1.20 5.16
N LYS A 158 3.32 0.93 6.37
CA LYS A 158 1.94 1.22 6.77
C LYS A 158 1.90 2.68 7.16
N PRO A 159 1.18 3.54 6.43
CA PRO A 159 1.13 4.95 6.78
C PRO A 159 0.43 5.08 8.13
N GLU A 160 1.20 5.36 9.15
CA GLU A 160 0.65 5.89 10.38
C GLU A 160 0.26 7.35 10.10
N VAL A 161 -0.98 7.69 10.41
CA VAL A 161 -1.42 9.09 10.32
C VAL A 161 -0.61 9.87 11.35
N ALA A 162 0.30 10.70 10.87
CA ALA A 162 1.12 11.53 11.73
C ALA A 162 0.23 12.46 12.56
N GLN A 163 0.37 12.40 13.87
CA GLN A 163 -0.29 13.35 14.77
C GLN A 163 0.62 14.55 14.94
N SER A 164 0.14 15.70 14.54
CA SER A 164 0.87 16.96 14.73
C SER A 164 0.71 17.44 16.16
N GLY A 165 1.84 17.64 16.85
CA GLY A 165 1.89 18.41 18.09
C GLY A 165 1.83 19.92 17.84
N ILE A 166 1.93 20.71 18.91
CA ILE A 166 2.10 22.18 18.84
C ILE A 166 3.58 22.48 19.01
N GLY A 167 4.13 23.29 18.11
CA GLY A 167 5.53 23.68 18.17
C GLY A 167 5.86 24.88 17.33
N LEU A 168 7.00 25.49 17.63
CA LEU A 168 7.56 26.62 16.88
C LEU A 168 8.99 26.26 16.48
N LEU A 169 9.29 26.40 15.20
CA LEU A 169 10.64 26.29 14.64
C LEU A 169 11.05 27.65 14.07
N ASN A 170 12.25 28.09 14.39
CA ASN A 170 12.84 29.27 13.80
C ASN A 170 14.19 28.90 13.17
N ASN A 171 14.28 29.06 11.86
CA ASN A 171 15.51 28.93 11.10
C ASN A 171 16.08 30.32 10.83
N TYR A 172 17.37 30.47 10.91
CA TYR A 172 18.06 31.71 10.54
C TYR A 172 19.38 31.41 9.84
N ASP A 173 19.74 32.30 8.94
CA ASP A 173 21.03 32.29 8.27
C ASP A 173 21.57 33.75 8.20
N PHE A 174 22.73 33.95 8.80
CA PHE A 174 23.39 35.24 8.80
C PHE A 174 24.60 35.20 7.87
N TYR A 175 24.59 36.10 6.91
CA TYR A 175 25.68 36.26 5.95
C TYR A 175 26.19 37.70 5.97
N THR A 176 27.52 37.89 5.96
CA THR A 176 28.13 39.18 5.77
C THR A 176 29.26 39.08 4.76
N TYR A 177 29.28 40.04 3.85
CA TYR A 177 30.31 40.16 2.83
C TYR A 177 30.95 41.55 2.89
N ARG A 178 32.26 41.57 3.02
CA ARG A 178 33.05 42.79 3.07
C ARG A 178 34.23 42.67 2.10
N PRO A 179 34.16 43.25 0.90
CA PRO A 179 35.30 43.30 -0.01
C PRO A 179 36.43 44.16 0.56
N TYR A 180 37.64 43.95 0.09
CA TYR A 180 38.82 44.73 0.52
C TYR A 180 38.66 46.21 0.19
N GLN A 181 38.05 46.54 -0.94
CA GLN A 181 37.67 47.90 -1.33
C GLN A 181 36.16 47.94 -1.60
N GLY A 182 35.48 48.96 -1.10
CA GLY A 182 34.06 49.18 -1.27
C GLY A 182 33.25 49.03 0.02
N GLY A 183 31.97 48.89 -0.12
CA GLY A 183 31.02 48.76 0.97
C GLY A 183 30.95 47.35 1.52
N SER A 184 30.16 47.14 2.58
CA SER A 184 29.83 45.82 3.09
C SER A 184 28.32 45.58 3.01
N THR A 185 27.94 44.33 2.81
CA THR A 185 26.54 43.90 2.85
C THR A 185 26.40 42.84 3.93
N SER A 186 25.39 43.00 4.78
CA SER A 186 25.00 42.01 5.76
C SER A 186 23.55 41.60 5.51
N SER A 187 23.26 40.33 5.58
CA SER A 187 21.90 39.81 5.44
C SER A 187 21.59 38.79 6.54
N LEU A 188 20.37 38.84 7.05
CA LEU A 188 19.82 37.90 7.98
C LEU A 188 18.53 37.31 7.38
N PHE A 189 18.63 36.08 6.88
CA PHE A 189 17.46 35.33 6.50
C PHE A 189 16.81 34.72 7.74
N THR A 190 15.47 34.74 7.80
CA THR A 190 14.70 34.09 8.87
C THR A 190 13.50 33.36 8.29
N GLU A 191 13.20 32.22 8.88
CA GLU A 191 11.99 31.46 8.59
C GLU A 191 11.40 30.92 9.89
N GLN A 192 10.16 31.30 10.18
CA GLN A 192 9.37 30.81 11.32
C GLN A 192 8.33 29.82 10.83
N ARG A 193 8.19 28.68 11.51
CA ARG A 193 7.14 27.71 11.28
C ARG A 193 6.44 27.41 12.58
N PHE A 194 5.15 27.68 12.63
CA PHE A 194 4.28 27.28 13.73
C PHE A 194 3.49 26.05 13.33
N PHE A 195 3.67 24.97 14.06
CA PHE A 195 3.00 23.70 13.83
C PHE A 195 1.82 23.56 14.77
N SER A 196 0.71 23.03 14.25
CA SER A 196 -0.48 22.68 15.03
C SER A 196 -1.25 21.54 14.37
N PRO A 197 -2.21 20.91 15.06
CA PRO A 197 -3.13 19.96 14.42
C PRO A 197 -3.94 20.56 13.27
N LEU A 198 -4.06 21.88 13.21
CA LEU A 198 -4.73 22.63 12.14
C LEU A 198 -3.79 22.96 10.97
N GLY A 199 -2.60 22.45 10.97
CA GLY A 199 -1.60 22.68 9.91
C GLY A 199 -0.42 23.52 10.36
N VAL A 200 0.34 24.01 9.38
CA VAL A 200 1.60 24.73 9.57
C VAL A 200 1.47 26.14 9.01
N ILE A 201 1.74 27.15 9.85
CA ILE A 201 1.90 28.53 9.39
C ILE A 201 3.41 28.75 9.22
N LYS A 202 3.79 29.23 8.04
CA LYS A 202 5.15 29.57 7.67
C LYS A 202 5.23 31.06 7.36
N ASN A 203 6.28 31.71 7.87
CA ASN A 203 6.66 33.06 7.47
C ASN A 203 8.16 33.10 7.21
N SER A 204 8.58 33.72 6.11
CA SER A 204 10.00 33.83 5.76
C SER A 204 10.33 35.20 5.17
N GLY A 205 11.58 35.64 5.36
CA GLY A 205 12.06 36.89 4.83
C GLY A 205 13.54 37.11 5.12
N VAL A 206 14.04 38.18 4.62
CA VAL A 206 15.44 38.58 4.78
C VAL A 206 15.53 40.03 5.22
N TYR A 207 16.34 40.32 6.21
CA TYR A 207 16.76 41.64 6.56
C TYR A 207 18.11 41.88 5.90
N VAL A 208 18.21 42.97 5.08
CA VAL A 208 19.44 43.33 4.38
C VAL A 208 19.89 44.68 4.92
N LYS A 209 21.20 44.82 5.17
CA LYS A 209 21.84 46.06 5.52
C LYS A 209 23.11 46.24 4.68
N ASN A 210 23.13 47.33 3.94
CA ASN A 210 24.26 47.71 3.11
C ASN A 210 24.97 48.90 3.75
N HIS A 211 26.29 48.86 3.74
CA HIS A 211 27.12 49.96 4.16
C HIS A 211 28.02 50.34 3.00
N TYR A 212 27.63 51.41 2.30
CA TYR A 212 28.41 51.95 1.17
C TYR A 212 29.39 52.97 1.69
N LYS A 213 30.67 52.88 1.30
CA LYS A 213 31.59 54.01 1.37
C LYS A 213 31.27 54.91 0.18
N ASN A 214 30.67 56.06 0.46
CA ASN A 214 30.43 57.08 -0.57
C ASN A 214 31.75 57.66 -1.08
N GLU A 215 32.17 57.25 -2.27
CA GLU A 215 33.12 57.98 -3.08
C GLU A 215 32.35 58.42 -4.34
N GLY A 216 31.75 59.64 -4.27
CA GLY A 216 31.15 60.31 -5.44
C GLY A 216 29.66 60.08 -5.64
N ASN A 217 28.95 61.03 -6.18
CA ASN A 217 27.50 61.18 -6.44
C ASN A 217 26.73 60.08 -7.14
N ALA A 218 26.81 58.86 -6.68
CA ALA A 218 25.88 57.80 -7.09
C ALA A 218 24.70 57.81 -6.12
N GLU A 219 23.47 58.00 -6.60
CA GLU A 219 22.25 57.75 -5.83
C GLU A 219 22.32 56.35 -5.24
N SER A 220 22.56 56.28 -3.94
CA SER A 220 22.51 55.02 -3.21
C SER A 220 21.06 54.56 -3.24
N VAL A 221 20.76 53.54 -4.03
CA VAL A 221 19.49 52.83 -3.91
C VAL A 221 19.47 52.26 -2.51
N ASP A 222 18.68 52.85 -1.61
CA ASP A 222 18.48 52.38 -0.25
C ASP A 222 17.77 51.02 -0.30
N ASN A 223 18.59 50.00 -0.32
CA ASN A 223 18.13 48.61 -0.33
C ASN A 223 18.12 48.00 1.07
N ASP A 224 18.24 48.82 2.11
CA ASP A 224 18.20 48.40 3.50
C ASP A 224 16.77 48.01 3.95
N GLY A 225 16.68 47.11 4.87
CA GLY A 225 15.43 46.75 5.55
C GLY A 225 14.99 45.30 5.40
N TYR A 226 13.83 45.02 5.96
CA TYR A 226 13.23 43.70 5.91
C TYR A 226 12.41 43.50 4.64
N ARG A 227 12.65 42.39 3.97
CA ARG A 227 11.91 41.91 2.81
C ARG A 227 11.29 40.57 3.08
N ARG A 228 9.97 40.58 3.10
CA ARG A 228 9.18 39.36 3.25
C ARG A 228 9.23 38.53 1.97
N TYR A 229 9.50 37.24 2.12
CA TYR A 229 9.38 36.28 1.04
C TYR A 229 7.97 35.70 1.02
N ASP A 230 7.72 34.64 1.80
CA ASP A 230 6.45 33.96 1.77
C ASP A 230 5.80 33.92 3.16
N THR A 231 4.50 34.13 3.21
CA THR A 231 3.67 33.86 4.38
C THR A 231 2.54 32.96 3.92
N SER A 232 2.49 31.74 4.47
CA SER A 232 1.49 30.75 4.06
C SER A 232 1.05 29.88 5.23
N TRP A 233 -0.18 29.38 5.13
CA TRP A 233 -0.71 28.32 5.94
C TRP A 233 -0.92 27.11 5.05
N GLN A 234 -0.51 25.92 5.54
CA GLN A 234 -0.70 24.64 4.85
C GLN A 234 -1.32 23.62 5.79
N PHE A 235 -2.34 22.94 5.30
CA PHE A 235 -2.95 21.80 5.96
C PHE A 235 -2.97 20.60 5.01
N ASP A 236 -2.43 19.46 5.47
CA ASP A 236 -2.34 18.23 4.70
C ASP A 236 -3.29 17.19 5.27
N ASN A 237 -4.30 16.80 4.51
CA ASN A 237 -5.16 15.67 4.81
C ASN A 237 -4.53 14.39 4.22
N GLN A 238 -3.76 13.66 5.04
CA GLN A 238 -3.10 12.43 4.62
C GLN A 238 -4.09 11.35 4.16
N LYS A 239 -5.25 11.23 4.84
CA LYS A 239 -6.25 10.22 4.50
C LYS A 239 -6.68 10.30 3.03
N ASN A 240 -6.88 11.51 2.55
CA ASN A 240 -7.32 11.78 1.18
C ASN A 240 -6.19 12.26 0.26
N ALA A 241 -4.94 12.27 0.74
CA ALA A 241 -3.78 12.80 0.02
C ALA A 241 -4.08 14.18 -0.61
N THR A 242 -4.64 15.11 0.18
CA THR A 242 -5.06 16.44 -0.28
C THR A 242 -4.42 17.52 0.58
N SER A 243 -3.79 18.50 -0.05
CA SER A 243 -3.20 19.67 0.61
C SER A 243 -4.02 20.91 0.33
N PHE A 244 -4.22 21.71 1.37
CA PHE A 244 -4.84 23.04 1.33
C PHE A 244 -3.76 24.06 1.69
N LEU A 245 -3.62 25.10 0.88
CA LEU A 245 -2.66 26.17 1.09
C LEU A 245 -3.38 27.52 1.02
N LEU A 246 -3.01 28.44 1.90
CA LEU A 246 -3.53 29.82 1.95
C LEU A 246 -2.37 30.78 2.17
N GLY A 247 -2.35 31.90 1.47
CA GLY A 247 -1.30 32.90 1.53
C GLY A 247 -0.45 32.93 0.27
N ASP A 248 0.86 33.08 0.41
CA ASP A 248 1.78 33.02 -0.73
C ASP A 248 1.97 31.58 -1.17
N ILE A 249 1.50 31.27 -2.37
CA ILE A 249 1.49 29.94 -2.96
C ILE A 249 2.22 29.95 -4.29
N ILE A 250 2.68 28.79 -4.71
CA ILE A 250 3.15 28.55 -6.08
C ILE A 250 2.13 27.61 -6.72
N THR A 251 1.56 28.04 -7.85
CA THR A 251 0.61 27.15 -8.56
C THR A 251 1.32 25.87 -8.94
N GLY A 252 0.73 24.73 -8.59
CA GLY A 252 1.25 23.44 -9.02
C GLY A 252 1.09 23.29 -10.54
N SER A 253 2.07 22.74 -11.23
CA SER A 253 1.88 22.20 -12.56
C SER A 253 1.85 20.70 -12.47
N LYS A 254 0.66 20.11 -12.61
CA LYS A 254 0.49 18.65 -12.65
C LYS A 254 0.72 18.11 -14.06
N THR A 255 0.44 18.94 -15.07
CA THR A 255 0.66 18.60 -16.46
C THR A 255 2.14 18.69 -16.83
N THR A 256 2.57 17.87 -17.80
CA THR A 256 3.97 17.81 -18.23
C THR A 256 4.45 19.08 -18.96
N TRP A 257 3.50 19.92 -19.40
CA TRP A 257 3.73 21.14 -20.21
C TRP A 257 3.29 22.43 -19.52
N GLY A 258 2.82 22.35 -18.28
CA GLY A 258 2.37 23.53 -17.54
C GLY A 258 3.50 24.33 -16.90
N SER A 259 3.24 25.63 -16.65
CA SER A 259 4.12 26.53 -15.92
C SER A 259 3.59 26.83 -14.52
N SER A 260 4.48 27.29 -13.64
CA SER A 260 4.11 27.66 -12.27
C SER A 260 4.23 29.15 -12.08
N VAL A 261 3.28 29.76 -11.37
CA VAL A 261 3.22 31.20 -11.06
C VAL A 261 3.06 31.38 -9.54
N ARG A 262 3.66 32.45 -8.99
CA ARG A 262 3.44 32.82 -7.58
C ARG A 262 2.17 33.63 -7.44
N LEU A 263 1.30 33.21 -6.52
CA LEU A 263 0.06 33.90 -6.18
C LEU A 263 -0.02 34.16 -4.68
N GLY A 264 -0.68 35.24 -4.30
CA GLY A 264 -1.23 35.40 -2.96
C GLY A 264 -2.70 34.99 -2.98
N GLY A 265 -3.03 33.85 -2.41
CA GLY A 265 -4.39 33.31 -2.52
C GLY A 265 -4.58 31.95 -1.86
N PHE A 266 -5.37 31.12 -2.48
CA PHE A 266 -5.75 29.80 -2.01
C PHE A 266 -5.43 28.73 -3.06
N GLN A 267 -4.98 27.56 -2.59
CA GLN A 267 -4.77 26.38 -3.43
C GLN A 267 -5.29 25.12 -2.74
N VAL A 268 -5.94 24.28 -3.51
CA VAL A 268 -6.24 22.89 -3.13
C VAL A 268 -5.63 21.97 -4.18
N GLN A 269 -4.91 20.95 -3.73
CA GLN A 269 -4.26 20.02 -4.65
C GLN A 269 -4.19 18.61 -4.10
N ARG A 270 -4.14 17.65 -4.99
CA ARG A 270 -3.76 16.29 -4.67
C ARG A 270 -2.25 16.26 -4.34
N ASN A 271 -1.90 15.63 -3.23
CA ASN A 271 -0.53 15.55 -2.76
C ASN A 271 -0.18 14.12 -2.34
N TYR A 272 0.22 13.32 -3.29
CA TYR A 272 0.59 11.92 -3.04
C TYR A 272 1.86 11.76 -2.20
N SER A 273 2.69 12.81 -2.05
CA SER A 273 3.88 12.74 -1.18
C SER A 273 3.53 12.57 0.30
N THR A 274 2.29 12.91 0.70
CA THR A 274 1.76 12.65 2.05
C THR A 274 1.39 11.19 2.27
N ARG A 275 1.33 10.38 1.21
CA ARG A 275 0.99 8.96 1.17
C ARG A 275 2.03 8.18 0.37
N PRO A 276 3.27 8.04 0.88
CA PRO A 276 4.34 7.33 0.19
C PRO A 276 4.07 5.83 -0.02
N ASP A 277 3.08 5.29 0.68
CA ASP A 277 2.54 3.94 0.47
C ASP A 277 1.77 3.78 -0.85
N LEU A 278 1.29 4.88 -1.44
CA LEU A 278 0.55 4.84 -2.68
C LEU A 278 1.50 4.93 -3.88
N ILE A 279 1.56 3.85 -4.63
CA ILE A 279 2.25 3.83 -5.91
C ILE A 279 1.33 4.47 -6.94
N THR A 280 1.76 5.61 -7.50
CA THR A 280 0.94 6.47 -8.35
C THR A 280 1.06 6.17 -9.85
N TYR A 281 1.96 5.31 -10.26
CA TYR A 281 2.20 4.92 -11.64
C TYR A 281 1.93 3.44 -11.87
N PRO A 282 1.64 3.01 -13.10
CA PRO A 282 1.41 1.61 -13.43
C PRO A 282 2.67 0.79 -13.17
N LEU A 283 2.52 -0.33 -12.47
CA LEU A 283 3.59 -1.31 -12.27
C LEU A 283 3.35 -2.53 -13.16
N PRO A 284 4.39 -3.16 -13.71
CA PRO A 284 4.27 -4.44 -14.37
C PRO A 284 3.86 -5.51 -13.35
N GLN A 285 3.01 -6.41 -13.80
CA GLN A 285 2.59 -7.58 -13.04
C GLN A 285 3.25 -8.81 -13.65
N PHE A 286 3.84 -9.64 -12.82
CA PHE A 286 4.38 -10.93 -13.26
C PHE A 286 3.45 -12.02 -12.79
N ILE A 287 2.88 -12.74 -13.74
CA ILE A 287 1.92 -13.83 -13.50
C ILE A 287 2.67 -15.15 -13.68
N GLY A 288 2.52 -16.03 -12.70
CA GLY A 288 3.09 -17.37 -12.73
C GLY A 288 2.16 -18.39 -12.11
N GLN A 289 2.58 -19.65 -12.20
CA GLN A 289 1.88 -20.77 -11.56
C GLN A 289 2.90 -21.71 -10.93
N ALA A 290 2.67 -22.08 -9.69
CA ALA A 290 3.45 -23.06 -8.95
C ALA A 290 2.67 -24.39 -8.92
N ALA A 291 3.27 -25.46 -9.43
CA ALA A 291 2.66 -26.80 -9.37
C ALA A 291 2.73 -27.41 -7.96
N LEU A 292 3.78 -27.08 -7.22
CA LEU A 292 4.05 -27.49 -5.83
C LEU A 292 4.38 -26.23 -5.02
N PRO A 293 4.36 -26.30 -3.68
CA PRO A 293 4.91 -25.23 -2.86
C PRO A 293 6.33 -24.87 -3.33
N SER A 294 6.58 -23.61 -3.56
CA SER A 294 7.77 -23.14 -4.26
C SER A 294 8.27 -21.81 -3.67
N THR A 295 9.54 -21.52 -3.89
CA THR A 295 10.09 -20.18 -3.65
C THR A 295 10.12 -19.43 -4.96
N VAL A 296 9.56 -18.23 -4.98
CA VAL A 296 9.59 -17.31 -6.13
C VAL A 296 10.59 -16.20 -5.88
N ASP A 297 11.65 -16.20 -6.66
CA ASP A 297 12.67 -15.17 -6.66
C ASP A 297 12.42 -14.17 -7.79
N LEU A 298 12.44 -12.89 -7.47
CA LEU A 298 12.41 -11.83 -8.46
C LEU A 298 13.82 -11.23 -8.61
N ILE A 299 14.36 -11.32 -9.79
CA ILE A 299 15.66 -10.76 -10.16
C ILE A 299 15.41 -9.64 -11.17
N ILE A 300 15.87 -8.44 -10.88
CA ILE A 300 15.70 -7.27 -11.75
C ILE A 300 17.07 -6.76 -12.16
N ASN A 301 17.29 -6.66 -13.46
CA ASN A 301 18.57 -6.24 -14.03
C ASN A 301 19.77 -7.02 -13.42
N GLY A 302 19.59 -8.31 -13.18
CA GLY A 302 20.61 -9.19 -12.63
C GLY A 302 20.74 -9.15 -11.09
N GLN A 303 19.96 -8.35 -10.39
CA GLN A 303 19.97 -8.28 -8.92
C GLN A 303 18.72 -8.94 -8.31
N LYS A 304 18.90 -9.87 -7.38
CA LYS A 304 17.79 -10.48 -6.64
C LYS A 304 17.15 -9.44 -5.73
N THR A 305 15.88 -9.14 -6.02
CA THR A 305 15.12 -8.08 -5.36
C THR A 305 14.22 -8.60 -4.25
N SER A 306 13.59 -9.73 -4.48
CA SER A 306 12.72 -10.37 -3.49
C SER A 306 12.76 -11.89 -3.62
N SER A 307 12.39 -12.55 -2.53
CA SER A 307 12.23 -13.99 -2.44
C SER A 307 10.99 -14.24 -1.58
N THR A 308 10.01 -14.94 -2.12
CA THR A 308 8.73 -15.17 -1.44
C THR A 308 8.31 -16.60 -1.63
N GLU A 309 7.88 -17.25 -0.55
CA GLU A 309 7.30 -18.58 -0.60
C GLU A 309 5.86 -18.51 -1.13
N VAL A 310 5.52 -19.42 -2.00
CA VAL A 310 4.19 -19.57 -2.58
C VAL A 310 3.67 -20.98 -2.43
N GLN A 311 2.38 -21.09 -2.23
CA GLN A 311 1.68 -22.37 -2.25
C GLN A 311 1.47 -22.84 -3.70
N SER A 312 1.11 -24.11 -3.87
CA SER A 312 0.65 -24.61 -5.17
C SER A 312 -0.53 -23.75 -5.66
N GLY A 313 -0.46 -23.27 -6.90
CA GLY A 313 -1.51 -22.45 -7.49
C GLY A 313 -0.97 -21.29 -8.32
N PRO A 314 -1.88 -20.48 -8.90
CA PRO A 314 -1.50 -19.28 -9.62
C PRO A 314 -1.03 -18.17 -8.66
N PHE A 315 -0.06 -17.38 -9.08
CA PHE A 315 0.39 -16.22 -8.33
C PHE A 315 0.59 -15.00 -9.23
N ILE A 316 0.44 -13.82 -8.63
CA ILE A 316 0.73 -12.52 -9.23
C ILE A 316 1.76 -11.83 -8.36
N LEU A 317 2.89 -11.47 -8.94
CA LEU A 317 3.94 -10.73 -8.28
C LEU A 317 3.82 -9.25 -8.66
N ASN A 318 3.44 -8.41 -7.70
CA ASN A 318 3.20 -6.97 -7.88
C ASN A 318 4.36 -6.09 -7.38
N ASN A 319 5.40 -6.68 -6.83
CA ASN A 319 6.47 -5.93 -6.18
C ASN A 319 7.62 -5.69 -7.16
N VAL A 320 7.60 -4.53 -7.78
CA VAL A 320 8.73 -4.07 -8.61
C VAL A 320 9.37 -2.88 -7.89
N PRO A 321 10.67 -2.92 -7.62
CA PRO A 321 11.37 -1.80 -7.02
C PRO A 321 11.31 -0.57 -7.92
N PHE A 322 11.60 0.59 -7.33
CA PHE A 322 11.59 1.91 -7.95
C PHE A 322 12.59 2.03 -9.11
N ILE A 323 12.27 1.41 -10.24
CA ILE A 323 13.04 1.56 -11.48
C ILE A 323 12.19 2.36 -12.45
N ASN A 324 12.74 3.47 -12.92
CA ASN A 324 12.14 4.24 -14.01
C ASN A 324 12.90 3.91 -15.29
N GLY A 325 12.16 3.63 -16.36
CA GLY A 325 12.72 3.27 -17.66
C GLY A 325 12.64 1.78 -17.99
N LYS A 326 13.51 1.33 -18.88
CA LYS A 326 13.58 -0.05 -19.37
C LYS A 326 14.28 -0.95 -18.34
N GLY A 327 13.72 -2.13 -18.12
CA GLY A 327 14.31 -3.17 -17.29
C GLY A 327 13.98 -4.57 -17.79
N GLU A 328 14.65 -5.54 -17.22
CA GLU A 328 14.38 -6.95 -17.38
C GLU A 328 14.13 -7.59 -16.03
N ALA A 329 12.99 -8.25 -15.90
CA ALA A 329 12.65 -9.02 -14.71
C ALA A 329 12.77 -10.50 -15.02
N VAL A 330 13.52 -11.21 -14.20
CA VAL A 330 13.64 -12.65 -14.26
C VAL A 330 12.96 -13.22 -13.02
N VAL A 331 11.87 -13.94 -13.24
CA VAL A 331 11.15 -14.67 -12.19
C VAL A 331 11.65 -16.10 -12.18
N VAL A 332 12.27 -16.51 -11.07
CA VAL A 332 12.75 -17.88 -10.87
C VAL A 332 11.87 -18.55 -9.82
N THR A 333 11.15 -19.57 -10.24
CA THR A 333 10.33 -20.39 -9.33
C THR A 333 11.09 -21.69 -9.04
N THR A 334 11.44 -21.92 -7.78
CA THR A 334 12.11 -23.12 -7.32
C THR A 334 11.16 -23.95 -6.48
N ASP A 335 10.82 -25.18 -6.91
CA ASP A 335 9.92 -26.05 -6.17
C ASP A 335 10.62 -26.78 -5.01
N ALA A 336 9.83 -27.45 -4.18
CA ALA A 336 10.32 -28.20 -3.03
C ALA A 336 11.28 -29.36 -3.38
N VAL A 337 11.35 -29.77 -4.65
CA VAL A 337 12.26 -30.79 -5.17
C VAL A 337 13.53 -30.17 -5.76
N GLY A 338 13.61 -28.84 -5.80
CA GLY A 338 14.75 -28.09 -6.33
C GLY A 338 14.72 -27.84 -7.85
N ARG A 339 13.60 -28.13 -8.52
CA ARG A 339 13.46 -27.80 -9.95
C ARG A 339 13.18 -26.31 -10.11
N GLN A 340 13.84 -25.71 -11.09
CA GLN A 340 13.71 -24.28 -11.36
C GLN A 340 13.02 -24.04 -12.69
N VAL A 341 12.08 -23.12 -12.66
CA VAL A 341 11.45 -22.55 -13.86
C VAL A 341 11.80 -21.07 -13.89
N THR A 342 12.45 -20.64 -14.97
CA THR A 342 12.89 -19.26 -15.15
C THR A 342 12.09 -18.61 -16.25
N THR A 343 11.47 -17.46 -15.97
CA THR A 343 10.73 -16.66 -16.94
C THR A 343 11.33 -15.26 -16.97
N SER A 344 11.81 -14.83 -18.13
CA SER A 344 12.30 -13.46 -18.36
C SER A 344 11.21 -12.62 -19.01
N VAL A 345 10.93 -11.45 -18.42
CA VAL A 345 9.91 -10.50 -18.90
C VAL A 345 10.54 -9.11 -19.01
N PRO A 346 10.75 -8.59 -20.21
CA PRO A 346 11.16 -7.21 -20.37
C PRO A 346 10.02 -6.27 -19.96
N PHE A 347 10.36 -5.16 -19.28
CA PHE A 347 9.37 -4.19 -18.88
C PHE A 347 9.86 -2.77 -19.08
N TYR A 348 8.90 -1.83 -19.08
CA TYR A 348 9.16 -0.40 -19.07
C TYR A 348 8.24 0.27 -18.04
N ILE A 349 8.82 1.01 -17.09
CA ILE A 349 8.10 1.79 -16.09
C ILE A 349 8.28 3.27 -16.39
N SER A 350 7.17 3.99 -16.45
CA SER A 350 7.16 5.45 -16.58
C SER A 350 6.45 6.06 -15.36
N ASN A 351 7.17 6.84 -14.59
CA ASN A 351 6.61 7.61 -13.47
C ASN A 351 5.80 8.83 -13.94
N THR A 352 5.81 9.15 -15.23
CA THR A 352 4.96 10.19 -15.81
C THR A 352 3.54 9.72 -16.08
N LEU A 353 3.31 8.42 -16.23
CA LEU A 353 1.97 7.85 -16.30
C LEU A 353 1.32 7.82 -14.92
N LEU A 354 0.02 8.01 -14.88
CA LEU A 354 -0.76 7.88 -13.65
C LEU A 354 -1.47 6.51 -13.65
N LYS A 355 -1.41 5.82 -12.50
CA LYS A 355 -2.06 4.51 -12.33
C LYS A 355 -3.55 4.60 -12.65
N PRO A 356 -4.16 3.59 -13.30
CA PRO A 356 -5.57 3.56 -13.62
C PRO A 356 -6.47 3.88 -12.43
N GLY A 357 -7.45 4.78 -12.66
CA GLY A 357 -8.40 5.23 -11.65
C GLY A 357 -7.87 6.31 -10.69
N LEU A 358 -6.58 6.67 -10.75
CA LEU A 358 -6.08 7.78 -9.97
C LEU A 358 -6.38 9.12 -10.65
N PHE A 359 -6.70 10.11 -9.81
CA PHE A 359 -6.97 11.48 -10.22
C PHE A 359 -6.04 12.44 -9.48
N ASP A 360 -5.19 13.15 -10.21
CA ASP A 360 -4.29 14.17 -9.71
C ASP A 360 -4.76 15.54 -10.18
N TYR A 361 -4.89 16.49 -9.27
CA TYR A 361 -5.43 17.82 -9.56
C TYR A 361 -4.77 18.91 -8.73
N SER A 362 -4.82 20.12 -9.24
CA SER A 362 -4.50 21.35 -8.52
C SER A 362 -5.43 22.45 -8.98
N LEU A 363 -6.00 23.18 -8.03
CA LEU A 363 -6.78 24.39 -8.26
C LEU A 363 -6.18 25.51 -7.43
N SER A 364 -5.78 26.60 -8.06
CA SER A 364 -5.15 27.77 -7.45
C SER A 364 -5.89 29.03 -7.86
N LEU A 365 -6.20 29.89 -6.88
CA LEU A 365 -6.91 31.15 -7.06
C LEU A 365 -6.21 32.25 -6.25
N GLY A 366 -5.97 33.41 -6.83
CA GLY A 366 -5.32 34.49 -6.09
C GLY A 366 -4.89 35.66 -6.95
N LYS A 367 -4.11 36.56 -6.37
CA LYS A 367 -3.47 37.65 -7.08
C LYS A 367 -2.02 37.31 -7.37
N ILE A 368 -1.54 37.64 -8.56
CA ILE A 368 -0.15 37.44 -8.98
C ILE A 368 0.77 38.15 -7.99
N ARG A 369 1.76 37.45 -7.46
CA ARG A 369 2.79 38.03 -6.60
C ARG A 369 3.84 38.71 -7.48
N GLU A 370 3.84 40.05 -7.45
CA GLU A 370 4.81 40.90 -8.18
C GLU A 370 5.98 41.24 -7.28
N ASP A 371 7.10 41.64 -7.87
CA ASP A 371 8.31 42.14 -7.19
C ASP A 371 8.75 41.24 -6.00
N TYR A 372 8.67 39.91 -6.17
CA TYR A 372 9.05 38.96 -5.14
C TYR A 372 10.51 39.16 -4.69
N GLY A 373 10.72 39.30 -3.37
CA GLY A 373 12.02 39.54 -2.80
C GLY A 373 12.51 41.02 -2.95
N LEU A 374 11.73 41.85 -3.62
CA LEU A 374 12.04 43.31 -3.79
C LEU A 374 11.09 44.16 -2.98
N LYS A 375 9.79 43.90 -3.04
CA LYS A 375 8.75 44.64 -2.32
C LYS A 375 7.93 43.72 -1.43
N ASN A 376 7.57 44.25 -0.27
CA ASN A 376 6.62 43.57 0.62
C ASN A 376 5.19 43.73 0.08
N PHE A 377 4.37 42.68 0.14
CA PHE A 377 2.94 42.70 -0.17
C PHE A 377 2.58 43.30 -1.56
N SER A 378 3.44 43.11 -2.57
CA SER A 378 3.15 43.53 -3.94
C SER A 378 2.34 42.44 -4.65
N TYR A 379 1.05 42.70 -4.84
CA TYR A 379 0.12 41.78 -5.50
C TYR A 379 -0.58 42.52 -6.65
N GLY A 380 -0.54 41.95 -7.83
CA GLY A 380 -1.10 42.49 -9.05
C GLY A 380 -2.48 41.98 -9.37
N LYS A 381 -2.67 41.56 -10.62
CA LYS A 381 -3.94 41.11 -11.16
C LYS A 381 -4.38 39.79 -10.58
N PHE A 382 -5.72 39.55 -10.59
CA PHE A 382 -6.27 38.26 -10.22
C PHE A 382 -5.94 37.23 -11.28
N ALA A 383 -5.59 36.03 -10.83
CA ALA A 383 -5.33 34.87 -11.68
C ALA A 383 -5.86 33.60 -11.04
N SER A 384 -6.22 32.66 -11.87
CA SER A 384 -6.55 31.31 -11.49
C SER A 384 -5.88 30.29 -12.40
N ALA A 385 -5.50 29.16 -11.83
CA ALA A 385 -4.96 28.02 -12.57
C ALA A 385 -5.58 26.72 -12.06
N ALA A 386 -5.98 25.88 -12.97
CA ALA A 386 -6.46 24.54 -12.65
C ALA A 386 -5.79 23.52 -13.56
N ASP A 387 -5.31 22.45 -12.95
CA ASP A 387 -4.73 21.29 -13.62
C ASP A 387 -5.47 20.03 -13.19
N ALA A 388 -5.60 19.10 -14.13
CA ALA A 388 -6.15 17.78 -13.85
C ALA A 388 -5.45 16.73 -14.69
N ARG A 389 -5.20 15.56 -14.08
CA ARG A 389 -4.67 14.37 -14.74
C ARG A 389 -5.47 13.16 -14.28
N TYR A 390 -5.78 12.26 -15.19
CA TYR A 390 -6.50 11.03 -14.90
C TYR A 390 -5.86 9.84 -15.61
N GLY A 391 -5.53 8.81 -14.82
CA GLY A 391 -5.06 7.52 -15.32
C GLY A 391 -6.23 6.72 -15.89
N VAL A 392 -6.30 6.62 -17.19
CA VAL A 392 -7.38 5.89 -17.90
C VAL A 392 -7.11 4.38 -17.83
N ASN A 393 -5.88 3.99 -18.17
CA ASN A 393 -5.40 2.61 -18.13
C ASN A 393 -3.86 2.61 -17.99
N ASP A 394 -3.22 1.43 -18.06
CA ASP A 394 -1.78 1.27 -17.83
C ASP A 394 -0.89 1.92 -18.91
N TRP A 395 -1.46 2.38 -20.01
CA TRP A 395 -0.73 2.99 -21.12
C TRP A 395 -1.20 4.41 -21.47
N LEU A 396 -2.29 4.92 -20.85
CA LEU A 396 -2.85 6.24 -21.17
C LEU A 396 -3.17 7.02 -19.90
N THR A 397 -2.60 8.22 -19.79
CA THR A 397 -2.99 9.27 -18.87
C THR A 397 -3.45 10.48 -19.68
N VAL A 398 -4.62 11.02 -19.38
CA VAL A 398 -5.13 12.27 -19.97
C VAL A 398 -4.84 13.43 -19.05
N GLU A 399 -4.57 14.60 -19.63
CA GLU A 399 -4.20 15.83 -18.90
C GLU A 399 -5.05 16.99 -19.41
N GLY A 400 -5.40 17.89 -18.51
CA GLY A 400 -6.08 19.14 -18.83
C GLY A 400 -5.54 20.28 -17.97
N ARG A 401 -5.46 21.48 -18.55
CA ARG A 401 -5.03 22.70 -17.86
C ARG A 401 -5.84 23.90 -18.32
N THR A 402 -6.21 24.76 -17.39
CA THR A 402 -6.76 26.07 -17.68
C THR A 402 -6.08 27.13 -16.82
N GLU A 403 -5.80 28.27 -17.43
CA GLU A 403 -5.29 29.47 -16.74
C GLU A 403 -6.12 30.67 -17.17
N LEU A 404 -6.54 31.45 -16.19
CA LEU A 404 -7.36 32.61 -16.41
C LEU A 404 -6.80 33.80 -15.65
N SER A 405 -6.56 34.88 -16.33
CA SER A 405 -6.29 36.20 -15.77
C SER A 405 -6.93 37.28 -16.65
N SER A 406 -6.80 38.56 -16.28
CA SER A 406 -7.31 39.65 -17.12
C SER A 406 -6.69 39.69 -18.51
N ASP A 407 -5.43 39.22 -18.65
CA ASP A 407 -4.65 39.35 -19.88
C ASP A 407 -4.34 37.98 -20.52
N LEU A 408 -4.69 36.87 -19.85
CA LEU A 408 -4.40 35.54 -20.33
C LEU A 408 -5.59 34.62 -20.10
N GLN A 409 -6.03 33.97 -21.16
CA GLN A 409 -6.95 32.84 -21.11
C GLN A 409 -6.29 31.68 -21.85
N LEU A 410 -6.01 30.61 -21.12
CA LEU A 410 -5.39 29.41 -21.67
C LEU A 410 -6.27 28.21 -21.32
N LEU A 411 -6.53 27.41 -22.33
CA LEU A 411 -7.11 26.08 -22.18
C LEU A 411 -6.25 25.10 -22.97
N GLY A 412 -5.83 24.04 -22.34
CA GLY A 412 -5.02 23.01 -22.94
C GLY A 412 -5.45 21.62 -22.53
N ALA A 413 -5.30 20.69 -23.46
CA ALA A 413 -5.47 19.26 -23.22
C ALA A 413 -4.25 18.50 -23.73
N GLY A 414 -3.89 17.43 -23.06
CA GLY A 414 -2.75 16.61 -23.41
C GLY A 414 -2.96 15.15 -23.00
N SER A 415 -2.05 14.33 -23.41
CA SER A 415 -2.01 12.94 -22.97
C SER A 415 -0.58 12.43 -22.87
N VAL A 416 -0.37 11.51 -21.92
CA VAL A 416 0.86 10.72 -21.81
C VAL A 416 0.52 9.31 -22.23
N LEU A 417 1.27 8.82 -23.21
CA LEU A 417 1.06 7.51 -23.83
C LEU A 417 2.31 6.66 -23.62
N LYS A 418 2.11 5.42 -23.18
CA LYS A 418 3.11 4.37 -23.27
C LYS A 418 2.92 3.67 -24.61
N LEU A 419 3.79 3.93 -25.56
CA LEU A 419 3.81 3.20 -26.84
C LEU A 419 4.47 1.84 -26.58
N ALA A 420 3.83 0.78 -27.07
CA ALA A 420 4.23 -0.60 -26.81
C ALA A 420 5.69 -0.85 -27.22
N ASN A 421 6.45 -1.42 -26.31
CA ASN A 421 7.69 -2.19 -26.53
C ASN A 421 8.76 -1.61 -27.49
N LEU A 422 8.97 -0.30 -27.49
CA LEU A 422 10.16 0.27 -28.12
C LEU A 422 11.32 0.39 -27.13
#